data_0fae56964e625895ce87216796f88553
#
_entry.id   0fae56964e625895ce87216796f88553
#
_cell.length_a   1.000
_cell.length_b   1.000
_cell.length_c   1.000
_cell.angle_alpha   90.00
_cell.angle_beta   90.00
_cell.angle_gamma   90.00
#
_symmetry.space_group_name_H-M   'P 1'
#
loop_
_entity.id
_entity.type
_entity.pdbx_description
1 polymer ?
#
loop_
_entity_poly.entity_id
_entity_poly.type
_entity_poly.pdbx_seq_one_letter_code
_entity_poly.pdbx_strand_id
1 'polypeptide(L)'
;MAVQTQEITIAHSPDSDDAFMFYALAKDKLDTRGLTVHQVLKDIQSLNQDAINGRYEVSAISFAAYPLVKERYKLMPCGASMGDNYGPMVIAKPGVNAENLKGKTVAIPGKLTTAYLTMQLWQ
;
A
#
# COMPACT_ATOMS: atom_id res chain seq x y z
N MET A 1 20.41 -32.60 7.33
CA MET A 1 20.48 -31.62 6.23
C MET A 1 20.09 -30.28 6.82
N ALA A 2 20.94 -29.25 6.71
CA ALA A 2 20.57 -27.92 7.16
C ALA A 2 19.42 -27.40 6.27
N VAL A 3 18.30 -27.02 6.86
CA VAL A 3 17.23 -26.34 6.14
C VAL A 3 17.80 -24.98 5.73
N GLN A 4 17.94 -24.76 4.43
CA GLN A 4 18.37 -23.46 3.91
C GLN A 4 17.23 -22.49 4.16
N THR A 5 17.36 -21.65 5.17
CA THR A 5 16.39 -20.57 5.46
C THR A 5 16.50 -19.51 4.38
N GLN A 6 15.40 -19.24 3.70
CA GLN A 6 15.31 -18.14 2.76
C GLN A 6 14.77 -16.90 3.50
N GLU A 7 15.48 -15.79 3.39
CA GLU A 7 15.02 -14.51 3.95
C GLU A 7 14.21 -13.74 2.90
N ILE A 8 13.10 -13.15 3.32
CA ILE A 8 12.28 -12.26 2.50
C ILE A 8 11.89 -11.02 3.30
N THR A 9 11.84 -9.88 2.62
CA THR A 9 11.35 -8.63 3.20
C THR A 9 9.95 -8.33 2.67
N ILE A 10 9.02 -8.11 3.58
CA ILE A 10 7.64 -7.67 3.29
C ILE A 10 7.50 -6.23 3.78
N ALA A 11 7.23 -5.32 2.85
CA ALA A 11 7.02 -3.91 3.16
C ALA A 11 5.55 -3.54 3.04
N HIS A 12 4.99 -2.94 4.09
CA HIS A 12 3.57 -2.57 4.14
C HIS A 12 3.33 -1.31 4.99
N SER A 13 2.11 -0.80 5.00
CA SER A 13 1.78 0.38 5.80
C SER A 13 1.56 0.03 7.28
N PRO A 14 1.66 1.01 8.20
CA PRO A 14 1.29 0.80 9.59
C PRO A 14 -0.22 0.92 9.84
N ASP A 15 -1.03 1.01 8.80
CA ASP A 15 -2.49 1.17 8.89
C ASP A 15 -3.16 -0.07 9.47
N SER A 16 -4.36 0.10 10.01
CA SER A 16 -5.06 -0.95 10.78
C SER A 16 -5.41 -2.19 9.96
N ASP A 17 -5.71 -2.04 8.68
CA ASP A 17 -5.99 -3.14 7.76
C ASP A 17 -4.73 -3.96 7.44
N ASP A 18 -3.61 -3.31 7.17
CA ASP A 18 -2.31 -3.98 7.01
C ASP A 18 -1.86 -4.63 8.32
N ALA A 19 -2.02 -3.94 9.46
CA ALA A 19 -1.71 -4.51 10.78
C ALA A 19 -2.53 -5.78 11.07
N PHE A 20 -3.79 -5.82 10.67
CA PHE A 20 -4.62 -7.02 10.78
C PHE A 20 -4.12 -8.13 9.84
N MET A 21 -3.84 -7.80 8.58
CA MET A 21 -3.40 -8.73 7.54
C MET A 21 -2.09 -9.42 7.91
N PHE A 22 -1.12 -8.67 8.41
CA PHE A 22 0.23 -9.16 8.72
C PHE A 22 0.42 -9.56 10.19
N TYR A 23 -0.63 -9.49 11.04
CA TYR A 23 -0.54 -9.77 12.47
C TYR A 23 0.08 -11.14 12.79
N ALA A 24 -0.35 -12.18 12.11
CA ALA A 24 0.12 -13.53 12.40
C ALA A 24 1.60 -13.73 12.05
N LEU A 25 2.08 -13.10 10.98
CA LEU A 25 3.51 -13.06 10.63
C LEU A 25 4.30 -12.23 11.64
N ALA A 26 3.80 -11.06 12.05
CA ALA A 26 4.45 -10.16 13.00
C ALA A 26 4.58 -10.75 14.42
N LYS A 27 3.78 -11.76 14.75
CA LYS A 27 3.73 -12.41 16.06
C LYS A 27 4.18 -13.86 16.03
N ASP A 28 4.87 -14.29 14.96
CA ASP A 28 5.39 -15.64 14.79
C ASP A 28 4.33 -16.73 15.04
N LYS A 29 3.09 -16.46 14.60
CA LYS A 29 1.95 -17.36 14.79
C LYS A 29 1.70 -18.30 13.60
N LEU A 30 2.53 -18.22 12.57
CA LEU A 30 2.46 -19.05 11.37
C LEU A 30 3.72 -19.87 11.20
N ASP A 31 3.55 -21.11 10.76
CA ASP A 31 4.66 -21.90 10.24
C ASP A 31 5.02 -21.37 8.85
N THR A 32 6.13 -20.65 8.76
CA THR A 32 6.64 -20.05 7.53
C THR A 32 7.41 -21.03 6.64
N ARG A 33 7.46 -22.32 7.02
CA ARG A 33 8.11 -23.41 6.27
C ARG A 33 9.56 -23.10 5.88
N GLY A 34 10.31 -22.50 6.80
CA GLY A 34 11.71 -22.15 6.59
C GLY A 34 11.95 -20.78 5.93
N LEU A 35 10.92 -19.95 5.78
CA LEU A 35 11.11 -18.54 5.44
C LEU A 35 11.35 -17.71 6.70
N THR A 36 12.37 -16.88 6.68
CA THR A 36 12.56 -15.80 7.64
C THR A 36 11.97 -14.52 7.07
N VAL A 37 10.95 -13.97 7.72
CA VAL A 37 10.22 -12.81 7.24
C VAL A 37 10.64 -11.55 7.99
N HIS A 38 11.16 -10.56 7.28
CA HIS A 38 11.45 -9.24 7.80
C HIS A 38 10.34 -8.27 7.40
N GLN A 39 9.81 -7.50 8.34
CA GLN A 39 8.76 -6.51 8.07
C GLN A 39 9.34 -5.11 8.06
N VAL A 40 8.95 -4.30 7.06
CA VAL A 40 9.29 -2.88 6.93
C VAL A 40 8.01 -2.07 6.85
N LEU A 41 7.86 -1.14 7.78
CA LEU A 41 6.69 -0.25 7.87
C LEU A 41 7.00 1.12 7.27
N LYS A 42 6.22 1.53 6.27
CA LYS A 42 6.31 2.84 5.61
C LYS A 42 4.95 3.31 5.13
N ASP A 43 4.82 4.61 4.89
CA ASP A 43 3.65 5.16 4.22
C ASP A 43 3.55 4.67 2.76
N ILE A 44 2.33 4.63 2.23
CA ILE A 44 2.05 4.04 0.93
C ILE A 44 2.74 4.77 -0.24
N GLN A 45 2.96 6.07 -0.16
CA GLN A 45 3.67 6.81 -1.21
C GLN A 45 5.14 6.39 -1.26
N SER A 46 5.79 6.23 -0.11
CA SER A 46 7.16 5.73 0.00
C SER A 46 7.27 4.29 -0.49
N LEU A 47 6.30 3.43 -0.17
CA LEU A 47 6.24 2.05 -0.67
C LEU A 47 6.10 2.00 -2.19
N ASN A 48 5.26 2.84 -2.78
CA ASN A 48 5.12 2.96 -4.23
C ASN A 48 6.46 3.34 -4.90
N GLN A 49 7.20 4.28 -4.32
CA GLN A 49 8.52 4.69 -4.82
C GLN A 49 9.57 3.58 -4.68
N ASP A 50 9.59 2.91 -3.52
CA ASP A 50 10.49 1.78 -3.27
C ASP A 50 10.21 0.62 -4.24
N ALA A 51 8.93 0.36 -4.58
CA ALA A 51 8.54 -0.66 -5.55
C ALA A 51 9.02 -0.31 -6.98
N ILE A 52 8.94 0.94 -7.41
CA ILE A 52 9.52 1.38 -8.70
C ILE A 52 11.01 1.04 -8.76
N ASN A 53 11.72 1.18 -7.65
CA ASN A 53 13.14 0.86 -7.54
C ASN A 53 13.42 -0.64 -7.27
N GLY A 54 12.40 -1.48 -7.09
CA GLY A 54 12.56 -2.93 -6.83
C GLY A 54 13.23 -3.24 -5.51
N ARG A 55 12.90 -2.49 -4.45
CA ARG A 55 13.65 -2.51 -3.19
C ARG A 55 13.35 -3.72 -2.31
N TYR A 56 12.15 -4.27 -2.37
CA TYR A 56 11.69 -5.36 -1.50
C TYR A 56 11.16 -6.52 -2.33
N GLU A 57 11.23 -7.73 -1.81
CA GLU A 57 10.68 -8.93 -2.45
C GLU A 57 9.16 -8.89 -2.50
N VAL A 58 8.52 -8.41 -1.43
CA VAL A 58 7.07 -8.22 -1.32
C VAL A 58 6.78 -6.80 -0.83
N SER A 59 5.88 -6.11 -1.49
CA SER A 59 5.51 -4.75 -1.10
C SER A 59 4.02 -4.51 -1.30
N ALA A 60 3.38 -3.88 -0.31
CA ALA A 60 2.11 -3.24 -0.51
C ALA A 60 2.30 -2.03 -1.45
N ILE A 61 1.43 -1.89 -2.42
CA ILE A 61 1.42 -0.76 -3.35
C ILE A 61 -0.01 -0.28 -3.60
N SER A 62 -0.13 0.96 -4.00
CA SER A 62 -1.40 1.49 -4.49
C SER A 62 -1.76 0.89 -5.84
N PHE A 63 -3.05 0.62 -6.08
CA PHE A 63 -3.53 0.13 -7.36
C PHE A 63 -3.07 1.02 -8.54
N ALA A 64 -3.08 2.35 -8.36
CA ALA A 64 -2.60 3.32 -9.36
C ALA A 64 -1.11 3.18 -9.69
N ALA A 65 -0.29 2.64 -8.78
CA ALA A 65 1.14 2.47 -9.02
C ALA A 65 1.48 1.17 -9.77
N TYR A 66 0.59 0.17 -9.77
CA TYR A 66 0.87 -1.14 -10.36
C TYR A 66 1.30 -1.09 -11.84
N PRO A 67 0.70 -0.29 -12.74
CA PRO A 67 1.14 -0.20 -14.12
C PRO A 67 2.61 0.18 -14.29
N LEU A 68 3.18 0.92 -13.32
CA LEU A 68 4.58 1.36 -13.35
C LEU A 68 5.58 0.26 -12.95
N VAL A 69 5.08 -0.79 -12.28
CA VAL A 69 5.92 -1.86 -11.71
C VAL A 69 5.59 -3.25 -12.24
N LYS A 70 4.61 -3.39 -13.12
CA LYS A 70 4.10 -4.67 -13.65
C LYS A 70 5.15 -5.57 -14.33
N GLU A 71 6.21 -4.99 -14.86
CA GLU A 71 7.31 -5.73 -15.47
C GLU A 71 8.28 -6.31 -14.42
N ARG A 72 8.21 -5.81 -13.19
CA ARG A 72 9.09 -6.20 -12.08
C ARG A 72 8.37 -7.02 -11.02
N TYR A 73 7.11 -6.69 -10.75
CA TYR A 73 6.29 -7.30 -9.71
C TYR A 73 5.05 -7.98 -10.29
N LYS A 74 4.68 -9.08 -9.67
CA LYS A 74 3.39 -9.75 -9.91
C LYS A 74 2.45 -9.47 -8.74
N LEU A 75 1.17 -9.32 -9.03
CA LEU A 75 0.15 -9.27 -7.98
C LEU A 75 0.02 -10.63 -7.32
N MET A 76 0.00 -10.65 -6.00
CA MET A 76 -0.34 -11.84 -5.24
C MET A 76 -1.86 -12.06 -5.28
N PRO A 77 -2.34 -13.31 -5.26
CA PRO A 77 -3.77 -13.62 -5.23
C PRO A 77 -4.40 -13.44 -3.85
N CYS A 78 -3.72 -12.78 -2.93
CA CYS A 78 -4.15 -12.53 -1.54
C CYS A 78 -3.52 -11.25 -1.02
N GLY A 79 -4.03 -10.74 0.08
CA GLY A 79 -3.45 -9.58 0.76
C GLY A 79 -3.79 -8.27 0.06
N ALA A 80 -5.07 -7.97 -0.10
CA ALA A 80 -5.53 -6.68 -0.63
C ALA A 80 -6.53 -6.04 0.32
N SER A 81 -6.47 -4.71 0.44
CA SER A 81 -7.49 -3.89 1.08
C SER A 81 -8.34 -3.26 -0.02
N MET A 82 -9.63 -3.59 -0.04
CA MET A 82 -10.57 -3.14 -1.08
C MET A 82 -11.84 -2.56 -0.45
N GLY A 83 -12.25 -1.39 -0.92
CA GLY A 83 -13.55 -0.81 -0.60
C GLY A 83 -14.64 -1.29 -1.56
N ASP A 84 -15.80 -1.65 -1.02
CA ASP A 84 -17.01 -1.94 -1.78
C ASP A 84 -18.09 -0.93 -1.40
N ASN A 85 -18.65 -0.22 -2.40
CA ASN A 85 -19.58 0.90 -2.24
C ASN A 85 -19.04 2.10 -1.44
N TYR A 86 -17.72 2.19 -1.26
CA TYR A 86 -17.04 3.39 -0.74
C TYR A 86 -15.65 3.51 -1.38
N GLY A 87 -15.06 4.69 -1.28
CA GLY A 87 -13.75 4.97 -1.84
C GLY A 87 -13.05 6.10 -1.11
N PRO A 88 -12.02 6.71 -1.70
CA PRO A 88 -11.37 7.88 -1.13
C PRO A 88 -12.37 9.00 -0.87
N MET A 89 -12.23 9.64 0.28
CA MET A 89 -13.10 10.73 0.71
C MET A 89 -12.33 12.05 0.74
N VAL A 90 -12.95 13.12 0.20
CA VAL A 90 -12.45 14.48 0.37
C VAL A 90 -13.00 15.03 1.68
N ILE A 91 -12.09 15.35 2.60
CA ILE A 91 -12.43 15.95 3.89
C ILE A 91 -12.13 17.44 3.85
N ALA A 92 -13.07 18.27 4.26
CA ALA A 92 -12.93 19.71 4.30
C ALA A 92 -13.33 20.28 5.66
N LYS A 93 -12.83 21.47 5.99
CA LYS A 93 -13.29 22.21 7.15
C LYS A 93 -14.74 22.67 6.96
N PRO A 94 -15.52 22.86 8.05
CA PRO A 94 -16.84 23.42 7.97
C PRO A 94 -16.85 24.71 7.13
N GLY A 95 -17.84 24.88 6.26
CA GLY A 95 -17.97 26.02 5.36
C GLY A 95 -17.17 25.95 4.06
N VAL A 96 -16.38 24.89 3.84
CA VAL A 96 -15.73 24.62 2.55
C VAL A 96 -16.60 23.65 1.76
N ASN A 97 -17.02 24.05 0.56
CA ASN A 97 -17.74 23.15 -0.33
C ASN A 97 -16.75 22.25 -1.08
N ALA A 98 -16.84 20.94 -0.87
CA ALA A 98 -15.99 19.94 -1.52
C ALA A 98 -16.21 19.85 -3.04
N GLU A 99 -17.36 20.28 -3.55
CA GLU A 99 -17.69 20.30 -4.99
C GLU A 99 -16.96 21.41 -5.76
N ASN A 100 -16.41 22.39 -5.06
CA ASN A 100 -15.68 23.50 -5.68
C ASN A 100 -14.28 23.64 -5.09
N LEU A 101 -13.37 22.85 -5.60
CA LEU A 101 -11.96 22.86 -5.18
C LEU A 101 -11.07 23.78 -6.02
N LYS A 102 -11.64 24.42 -7.07
CA LYS A 102 -10.88 25.33 -7.93
C LYS A 102 -10.23 26.45 -7.12
N GLY A 103 -8.91 26.58 -7.26
CA GLY A 103 -8.12 27.57 -6.53
C GLY A 103 -7.87 27.23 -5.06
N LYS A 104 -8.25 26.05 -4.59
CA LYS A 104 -7.97 25.56 -3.23
C LYS A 104 -6.72 24.68 -3.21
N THR A 105 -6.02 24.71 -2.08
CA THR A 105 -4.94 23.77 -1.81
C THR A 105 -5.51 22.51 -1.17
N VAL A 106 -5.22 21.36 -1.76
CA VAL A 106 -5.68 20.05 -1.28
C VAL A 106 -4.47 19.22 -0.88
N ALA A 107 -4.48 18.70 0.34
CA ALA A 107 -3.49 17.73 0.78
C ALA A 107 -3.84 16.35 0.20
N ILE A 108 -2.85 15.67 -0.34
CA ILE A 108 -2.98 14.33 -0.92
C ILE A 108 -2.01 13.36 -0.25
N PRO A 109 -2.32 12.05 -0.18
CA PRO A 109 -1.42 11.05 0.41
C PRO A 109 -0.17 10.77 -0.42
N GLY A 110 -0.14 11.25 -1.66
CA GLY A 110 0.97 11.11 -2.60
C GLY A 110 0.51 10.95 -4.04
N LYS A 111 1.35 11.34 -4.98
CA LYS A 111 1.01 11.36 -6.42
C LYS A 111 0.90 9.97 -7.06
N LEU A 112 1.44 8.94 -6.44
CA LEU A 112 1.37 7.56 -6.91
C LEU A 112 0.20 6.77 -6.29
N THR A 113 -0.62 7.44 -5.45
CA THR A 113 -1.71 6.78 -4.75
C THR A 113 -3.00 6.70 -5.57
N THR A 114 -3.80 5.67 -5.34
CA THR A 114 -5.13 5.54 -5.98
C THR A 114 -6.05 6.69 -5.59
N ALA A 115 -5.95 7.19 -4.34
CA ALA A 115 -6.73 8.35 -3.90
C ALA A 115 -6.43 9.61 -4.75
N TYR A 116 -5.17 9.84 -5.12
CA TYR A 116 -4.82 10.96 -6.00
C TYR A 116 -5.35 10.73 -7.43
N LEU A 117 -5.21 9.52 -7.96
CA LEU A 117 -5.74 9.18 -9.29
C LEU A 117 -7.25 9.42 -9.36
N THR A 118 -8.01 8.90 -8.39
CA THR A 118 -9.46 9.07 -8.37
C THR A 118 -9.88 10.52 -8.20
N MET A 119 -9.13 11.31 -7.44
CA MET A 119 -9.36 12.74 -7.33
C MET A 119 -9.17 13.47 -8.68
N GLN A 120 -8.13 13.10 -9.45
CA GLN A 120 -7.91 13.67 -10.78
C GLN A 120 -9.01 13.29 -11.79
N LEU A 121 -9.59 12.10 -11.65
CA LEU A 121 -10.69 11.66 -12.51
C LEU A 121 -12.03 12.31 -12.13
N TRP A 122 -12.18 12.72 -10.88
CA TRP A 122 -13.39 13.36 -10.38
C TRP A 122 -13.48 14.86 -10.73
N GLN A 123 -12.36 15.56 -10.92
CA GLN A 123 -12.26 16.98 -11.29
C GLN A 123 -12.28 17.19 -12.81
#